data_99c9678efa0081dca8370db5ac2afb10
#
_entry.id   99c9678efa0081dca8370db5ac2afb10
#
_cell.length_a   1.000
_cell.length_b   1.000
_cell.length_c   1.000
_cell.angle_alpha   90.00
_cell.angle_beta   90.00
_cell.angle_gamma   90.00
#
_symmetry.space_group_name_H-M   'P 1'
#
loop_
_entity.id
_entity.type
_entity.pdbx_description
1 polymer ?
#
loop_
_entity_poly.entity_id
_entity_poly.type
_entity_poly.pdbx_seq_one_letter_code
_entity_poly.pdbx_strand_id
1 'polypeptide(L)'
;MNAYLKFWPLLLLLSLPAHADIVIGGEGARCSEDPACINRFHSEIPMAARAKPGERIIMIGRDAGDMHLDPDEYSVAESSPRDGFGVVHPMVGPVYIEGAAPGDVLAVTIENIKPGPVGWTSASEFGFAGDAVGSESRFILWRLNEEYAESDAIPGVRIPNGSFPGVIATMPAADQLAAILDREQRLADAGGAVFTPDTEFAEPSSLCGKEGTRAGECLRTIPPREHGGNMDIRYLGEGVTVYLPCNIEGCGLAIGDFHYAQGDGEVSGTAIEMDA
;
A
#
# COMPACT_ATOMS: atom_id res chain seq x y z
N MET A 1 65.89 34.17 7.31
CA MET A 1 65.16 32.93 7.84
C MET A 1 63.68 33.24 7.88
N ASN A 2 62.95 32.82 6.85
CA ASN A 2 61.51 33.04 6.75
C ASN A 2 60.80 31.73 7.16
N ALA A 3 60.11 31.79 8.31
CA ALA A 3 59.29 30.68 8.79
C ALA A 3 57.91 30.78 8.13
N TYR A 4 57.56 29.83 7.24
CA TYR A 4 56.22 29.69 6.72
C TYR A 4 55.36 28.86 7.70
N LEU A 5 54.42 29.52 8.36
CA LEU A 5 53.34 28.82 9.09
C LEU A 5 52.39 28.16 8.08
N LYS A 6 52.39 26.83 8.05
CA LYS A 6 51.37 26.07 7.32
C LYS A 6 50.09 26.02 8.16
N PHE A 7 49.08 26.78 7.73
CA PHE A 7 47.70 26.60 8.22
C PHE A 7 47.10 25.35 7.58
N TRP A 8 46.82 24.35 8.37
CA TRP A 8 46.03 23.20 7.97
C TRP A 8 44.56 23.50 8.34
N PRO A 9 43.61 23.47 7.37
CA PRO A 9 42.20 23.65 7.73
C PRO A 9 41.73 22.43 8.49
N LEU A 10 41.28 22.64 9.71
CA LEU A 10 40.58 21.63 10.53
C LEU A 10 39.20 21.42 9.88
N LEU A 11 39.00 20.32 9.13
CA LEU A 11 37.71 19.90 8.65
C LEU A 11 36.92 19.41 9.87
N LEU A 12 36.02 20.23 10.40
CA LEU A 12 34.99 19.77 11.33
C LEU A 12 34.03 18.87 10.55
N LEU A 13 34.16 17.55 10.69
CA LEU A 13 33.13 16.59 10.34
C LEU A 13 31.97 16.77 11.33
N LEU A 14 30.97 17.54 10.94
CA LEU A 14 29.69 17.56 11.61
C LEU A 14 29.05 16.17 11.40
N SER A 15 29.16 15.29 12.37
CA SER A 15 28.35 14.08 12.41
C SER A 15 26.90 14.50 12.61
N LEU A 16 26.09 14.41 11.55
CA LEU A 16 24.65 14.47 11.67
C LEU A 16 24.23 13.32 12.59
N PRO A 17 23.34 13.57 13.56
CA PRO A 17 22.80 12.48 14.36
C PRO A 17 22.13 11.47 13.42
N ALA A 18 22.55 10.22 13.43
CA ALA A 18 21.83 9.15 12.80
C ALA A 18 20.50 9.00 13.57
N HIS A 19 19.41 9.38 12.93
CA HIS A 19 18.07 9.07 13.45
C HIS A 19 17.84 7.57 13.26
N ALA A 20 17.28 6.92 14.27
CA ALA A 20 16.86 5.54 14.14
C ALA A 20 15.68 5.46 13.14
N ASP A 21 15.66 4.43 12.30
CA ASP A 21 14.56 4.19 11.40
C ASP A 21 13.27 3.97 12.20
N ILE A 22 12.15 4.51 11.69
CA ILE A 22 10.82 4.25 12.23
C ILE A 22 10.32 2.98 11.54
N VAL A 23 10.11 1.91 12.30
CA VAL A 23 9.64 0.63 11.77
C VAL A 23 8.20 0.41 12.22
N ILE A 24 7.28 0.16 11.30
CA ILE A 24 5.86 -0.08 11.58
C ILE A 24 5.30 -1.20 10.70
N GLY A 25 4.28 -1.89 11.20
CA GLY A 25 3.63 -3.01 10.51
C GLY A 25 4.34 -4.34 10.73
N GLY A 26 3.80 -5.38 10.13
CA GLY A 26 4.34 -6.74 10.17
C GLY A 26 4.03 -7.52 11.44
N GLU A 27 3.14 -7.03 12.30
CA GLU A 27 2.68 -7.77 13.48
C GLU A 27 1.53 -8.73 13.13
N GLY A 28 1.48 -9.89 13.80
CA GLY A 28 0.43 -10.90 13.62
C GLY A 28 0.40 -11.56 12.23
N ALA A 29 -0.50 -12.50 12.06
CA ALA A 29 -0.72 -13.21 10.80
C ALA A 29 -1.72 -12.52 9.86
N ARG A 30 -2.47 -11.54 10.38
CA ARG A 30 -3.54 -10.83 9.68
C ARG A 30 -3.52 -9.33 9.95
N CYS A 31 -4.12 -8.56 9.05
CA CYS A 31 -4.33 -7.12 9.24
C CYS A 31 -5.07 -6.82 10.55
N SER A 32 -6.06 -7.62 10.91
CA SER A 32 -6.82 -7.48 12.16
C SER A 32 -6.00 -7.69 13.45
N GLU A 33 -4.81 -8.24 13.34
CA GLU A 33 -3.89 -8.52 14.45
C GLU A 33 -2.74 -7.50 14.52
N ASP A 34 -2.63 -6.62 13.52
CA ASP A 34 -1.57 -5.62 13.40
C ASP A 34 -2.15 -4.22 13.68
N PRO A 35 -1.75 -3.57 14.78
CA PRO A 35 -2.27 -2.24 15.14
C PRO A 35 -1.87 -1.14 14.14
N ALA A 36 -0.88 -1.39 13.28
CA ALA A 36 -0.48 -0.49 12.21
C ALA A 36 -1.11 -0.84 10.86
N CYS A 37 -1.95 -1.86 10.79
CA CYS A 37 -2.64 -2.24 9.57
C CYS A 37 -4.05 -1.63 9.52
N ILE A 38 -4.39 -1.08 8.37
CA ILE A 38 -5.72 -0.58 8.03
C ILE A 38 -6.09 -1.07 6.62
N ASN A 39 -7.38 -1.17 6.33
CA ASN A 39 -7.87 -1.45 4.96
C ASN A 39 -9.05 -0.56 4.55
N ARG A 40 -9.18 0.58 5.21
CA ARG A 40 -10.17 1.62 4.93
C ARG A 40 -9.53 3.01 5.04
N PHE A 41 -10.18 4.01 4.46
CA PHE A 41 -9.81 5.41 4.64
C PHE A 41 -10.89 6.14 5.44
N HIS A 42 -10.47 6.85 6.47
CA HIS A 42 -11.31 7.77 7.26
C HIS A 42 -10.43 8.75 8.03
N SER A 43 -10.86 9.99 8.16
CA SER A 43 -10.11 11.06 8.85
C SER A 43 -9.86 10.81 10.33
N GLU A 44 -10.63 9.94 10.96
CA GLU A 44 -10.54 9.62 12.39
C GLU A 44 -9.74 8.32 12.66
N ILE A 45 -9.17 7.66 11.65
CA ILE A 45 -8.31 6.51 11.88
C ILE A 45 -7.10 6.94 12.72
N PRO A 46 -6.83 6.29 13.86
CA PRO A 46 -5.70 6.64 14.70
C PRO A 46 -4.36 6.51 13.97
N MET A 47 -3.46 7.46 14.19
CA MET A 47 -2.12 7.40 13.62
C MET A 47 -1.30 6.31 14.29
N ALA A 48 -0.75 5.38 13.52
CA ALA A 48 0.06 4.26 14.01
C ALA A 48 1.46 4.70 14.45
N ALA A 49 2.00 5.74 13.82
CA ALA A 49 3.33 6.27 14.12
C ALA A 49 3.41 7.77 13.87
N ARG A 50 4.56 8.36 14.23
CA ARG A 50 4.91 9.76 13.97
C ARG A 50 6.30 9.83 13.37
N ALA A 51 6.49 10.67 12.37
CA ALA A 51 7.77 10.92 11.71
C ALA A 51 7.99 12.41 11.51
N LYS A 52 9.24 12.85 11.51
CA LYS A 52 9.62 14.19 11.07
C LYS A 52 9.94 14.18 9.58
N PRO A 53 9.80 15.32 8.89
CA PRO A 53 10.26 15.43 7.52
C PRO A 53 11.72 15.02 7.38
N GLY A 54 12.00 14.12 6.41
CA GLY A 54 13.33 13.58 6.15
C GLY A 54 13.74 12.36 6.99
N GLU A 55 12.91 11.90 7.92
CA GLU A 55 13.13 10.62 8.59
C GLU A 55 12.74 9.45 7.68
N ARG A 56 13.47 8.34 7.80
CA ARG A 56 13.17 7.10 7.09
C ARG A 56 12.12 6.32 7.86
N ILE A 57 11.13 5.82 7.10
CA ILE A 57 10.05 4.97 7.61
C ILE A 57 10.15 3.63 6.89
N ILE A 58 10.27 2.54 7.63
CA ILE A 58 10.19 1.17 7.14
C ILE A 58 8.78 0.68 7.42
N MET A 59 8.03 0.42 6.35
CA MET A 59 6.64 -0.01 6.41
C MET A 59 6.57 -1.47 5.94
N ILE A 60 6.28 -2.38 6.87
CA ILE A 60 6.21 -3.82 6.59
C ILE A 60 4.76 -4.16 6.26
N GLY A 61 4.49 -4.36 4.98
CA GLY A 61 3.14 -4.55 4.47
C GLY A 61 2.82 -6.00 4.11
N ARG A 62 1.54 -6.21 3.83
CA ARG A 62 0.93 -7.48 3.48
C ARG A 62 0.51 -7.46 2.03
N ASP A 63 0.35 -8.66 1.46
CA ASP A 63 -0.27 -8.81 0.13
C ASP A 63 -1.71 -8.29 0.11
N ALA A 64 -2.21 -7.96 -1.08
CA ALA A 64 -3.53 -7.36 -1.28
C ALA A 64 -4.69 -8.19 -0.69
N GLY A 65 -4.52 -9.49 -0.56
CA GLY A 65 -5.54 -10.41 -0.06
C GLY A 65 -5.41 -10.77 1.41
N ASP A 66 -4.45 -10.22 2.15
CA ASP A 66 -4.13 -10.60 3.54
C ASP A 66 -3.92 -12.12 3.72
N MET A 67 -3.29 -12.75 2.72
CA MET A 67 -3.18 -14.21 2.67
C MET A 67 -2.02 -14.75 3.52
N HIS A 68 -0.95 -13.98 3.65
CA HIS A 68 0.27 -14.36 4.34
C HIS A 68 0.78 -15.73 3.88
N LEU A 69 1.23 -15.79 2.62
CA LEU A 69 1.66 -17.02 1.98
C LEU A 69 2.99 -17.52 2.54
N ASP A 70 3.02 -18.76 3.02
CA ASP A 70 4.24 -19.42 3.44
C ASP A 70 4.94 -20.04 2.21
N PRO A 71 6.23 -19.75 1.95
CA PRO A 71 6.97 -20.36 0.85
C PRO A 71 7.08 -21.89 0.96
N ASP A 72 7.02 -22.46 2.17
CA ASP A 72 7.04 -23.90 2.40
C ASP A 72 5.66 -24.54 2.10
N GLU A 73 4.59 -23.76 2.10
CA GLU A 73 3.23 -24.16 1.74
C GLU A 73 2.89 -23.82 0.28
N TYR A 74 3.89 -23.49 -0.55
CA TYR A 74 3.70 -23.16 -1.95
C TYR A 74 2.89 -24.25 -2.68
N SER A 75 1.66 -23.93 -3.00
CA SER A 75 0.73 -24.81 -3.70
C SER A 75 -0.05 -24.02 -4.75
N VAL A 76 -0.07 -24.53 -5.97
CA VAL A 76 -0.89 -23.95 -7.07
C VAL A 76 -2.38 -24.25 -6.88
N ALA A 77 -2.74 -25.13 -5.96
CA ALA A 77 -4.10 -25.59 -5.77
C ALA A 77 -4.87 -24.76 -4.76
N GLU A 78 -5.96 -24.13 -5.21
CA GLU A 78 -7.11 -23.70 -4.41
C GLU A 78 -6.95 -22.53 -3.43
N SER A 79 -5.84 -21.78 -3.43
CA SER A 79 -5.80 -20.55 -2.66
C SER A 79 -6.38 -19.39 -3.50
N SER A 80 -7.34 -18.72 -2.94
CA SER A 80 -7.83 -17.43 -3.42
C SER A 80 -7.81 -16.45 -2.24
N PRO A 81 -7.86 -15.15 -2.46
CA PRO A 81 -7.99 -14.20 -1.36
C PRO A 81 -9.06 -14.67 -0.40
N ARG A 82 -8.67 -14.85 0.87
CA ARG A 82 -9.63 -15.19 1.91
C ARG A 82 -10.55 -13.99 2.04
N ASP A 83 -11.82 -14.26 2.40
CA ASP A 83 -12.77 -13.18 2.66
C ASP A 83 -13.04 -12.27 1.43
N GLY A 84 -12.61 -12.71 0.24
CA GLY A 84 -12.88 -12.04 -1.02
C GLY A 84 -12.39 -10.60 -1.06
N PHE A 85 -13.17 -9.71 -1.65
CA PHE A 85 -12.84 -8.27 -1.71
C PHE A 85 -13.03 -7.53 -0.37
N GLY A 86 -13.50 -8.19 0.71
CA GLY A 86 -13.74 -7.57 2.01
C GLY A 86 -12.47 -7.01 2.64
N VAL A 87 -11.36 -7.73 2.54
CA VAL A 87 -10.06 -7.39 3.16
C VAL A 87 -9.22 -6.43 2.33
N VAL A 88 -9.43 -6.36 1.00
CA VAL A 88 -8.55 -5.57 0.13
C VAL A 88 -8.72 -4.06 0.35
N HIS A 89 -7.63 -3.33 0.43
CA HIS A 89 -6.23 -3.74 0.49
C HIS A 89 -5.68 -3.44 1.87
N PRO A 90 -4.97 -4.36 2.51
CA PRO A 90 -4.22 -4.06 3.72
C PRO A 90 -3.17 -2.97 3.43
N MET A 91 -3.10 -1.98 4.29
CA MET A 91 -2.12 -0.89 4.22
C MET A 91 -1.45 -0.72 5.58
N VAL A 92 -0.20 -0.31 5.58
CA VAL A 92 0.53 0.08 6.78
C VAL A 92 0.40 1.58 6.99
N GLY A 93 0.12 1.99 8.23
CA GLY A 93 -0.10 3.37 8.60
C GLY A 93 -1.39 3.56 9.41
N PRO A 94 -1.93 4.79 9.49
CA PRO A 94 -1.40 6.04 8.95
C PRO A 94 -0.21 6.57 9.77
N VAL A 95 0.74 7.21 9.11
CA VAL A 95 1.87 7.89 9.78
C VAL A 95 1.60 9.38 9.83
N TYR A 96 1.69 9.95 11.04
CA TYR A 96 1.62 11.39 11.26
C TYR A 96 2.96 12.05 10.93
N ILE A 97 2.98 12.98 9.99
CA ILE A 97 4.18 13.76 9.63
C ILE A 97 4.17 15.08 10.42
N GLU A 98 5.19 15.25 11.27
CA GLU A 98 5.27 16.42 12.16
C GLU A 98 5.38 17.73 11.37
N GLY A 99 4.52 18.69 11.70
CA GLY A 99 4.49 20.00 11.08
C GLY A 99 3.77 20.07 9.74
N ALA A 100 3.31 18.94 9.18
CA ALA A 100 2.49 18.95 7.99
C ALA A 100 1.04 19.29 8.31
N ALA A 101 0.44 20.18 7.53
CA ALA A 101 -0.90 20.73 7.74
C ALA A 101 -1.77 20.59 6.48
N PRO A 102 -3.11 20.74 6.62
CA PRO A 102 -4.00 20.77 5.46
C PRO A 102 -3.59 21.83 4.43
N GLY A 103 -3.50 21.43 3.17
CA GLY A 103 -3.05 22.27 2.06
C GLY A 103 -1.58 22.14 1.71
N ASP A 104 -0.78 21.46 2.54
CA ASP A 104 0.59 21.11 2.19
C ASP A 104 0.61 19.97 1.17
N VAL A 105 1.79 19.73 0.59
CA VAL A 105 2.09 18.59 -0.28
C VAL A 105 3.16 17.74 0.38
N LEU A 106 2.84 16.47 0.62
CA LEU A 106 3.77 15.49 1.13
C LEU A 106 4.57 14.88 -0.04
N ALA A 107 5.91 15.02 0.00
CA ALA A 107 6.82 14.35 -0.91
C ALA A 107 7.29 13.03 -0.27
N VAL A 108 6.92 11.91 -0.86
CA VAL A 108 7.30 10.56 -0.41
C VAL A 108 8.28 9.97 -1.41
N THR A 109 9.52 9.74 -1.00
CA THR A 109 10.52 9.06 -1.82
C THR A 109 10.57 7.59 -1.44
N ILE A 110 10.35 6.72 -2.39
CA ILE A 110 10.47 5.27 -2.24
C ILE A 110 11.94 4.90 -2.38
N GLU A 111 12.59 4.56 -1.28
CA GLU A 111 14.04 4.28 -1.30
C GLU A 111 14.35 2.85 -1.71
N ASN A 112 13.55 1.89 -1.25
CA ASN A 112 13.70 0.47 -1.54
C ASN A 112 12.39 -0.26 -1.27
N ILE A 113 12.13 -1.34 -2.02
CA ILE A 113 11.04 -2.29 -1.77
C ILE A 113 11.66 -3.68 -1.75
N LYS A 114 11.61 -4.32 -0.59
CA LYS A 114 12.14 -5.67 -0.42
C LYS A 114 11.01 -6.68 -0.53
N PRO A 115 10.95 -7.48 -1.60
CA PRO A 115 9.87 -8.43 -1.80
C PRO A 115 9.90 -9.55 -0.76
N GLY A 116 8.73 -10.01 -0.34
CA GLY A 116 8.56 -11.28 0.33
C GLY A 116 8.94 -12.46 -0.59
N PRO A 117 9.00 -13.68 -0.06
CA PRO A 117 9.46 -14.85 -0.84
C PRO A 117 8.41 -15.41 -1.80
N VAL A 118 7.14 -15.06 -1.61
CA VAL A 118 6.02 -15.59 -2.39
C VAL A 118 5.11 -14.45 -2.81
N GLY A 119 4.57 -14.55 -4.01
CA GLY A 119 3.51 -13.68 -4.50
C GLY A 119 2.43 -14.48 -5.23
N TRP A 120 1.35 -13.81 -5.59
CA TRP A 120 0.26 -14.43 -6.31
C TRP A 120 -0.33 -13.50 -7.37
N THR A 121 -0.94 -14.10 -8.39
CA THR A 121 -1.74 -13.40 -9.39
C THR A 121 -3.07 -14.10 -9.54
N SER A 122 -4.15 -13.36 -9.58
CA SER A 122 -5.47 -13.86 -9.94
C SER A 122 -5.91 -13.24 -11.26
N ALA A 123 -6.44 -14.05 -12.16
CA ALA A 123 -7.11 -13.58 -13.37
C ALA A 123 -8.52 -14.18 -13.40
N SER A 124 -9.52 -13.33 -13.56
CA SER A 124 -10.93 -13.73 -13.57
C SER A 124 -11.70 -12.85 -14.56
N GLU A 125 -13.00 -13.04 -14.63
CA GLU A 125 -13.90 -12.15 -15.39
C GLU A 125 -13.94 -10.71 -14.82
N PHE A 126 -13.35 -10.49 -13.64
CA PHE A 126 -13.20 -9.19 -13.03
C PHE A 126 -12.11 -8.38 -13.72
N GLY A 127 -11.75 -7.63 -14.18
CA GLY A 127 -10.66 -6.91 -14.84
C GLY A 127 -10.96 -6.61 -16.30
N PHE A 128 -10.14 -5.75 -16.89
CA PHE A 128 -10.31 -5.35 -18.27
C PHE A 128 -10.13 -6.48 -19.28
N ALA A 129 -9.41 -7.53 -18.92
CA ALA A 129 -9.24 -8.72 -19.74
C ALA A 129 -10.28 -9.82 -19.45
N GLY A 130 -11.32 -9.54 -18.65
CA GLY A 130 -12.31 -10.52 -18.23
C GLY A 130 -12.94 -11.30 -19.38
N ASP A 131 -13.28 -10.64 -20.47
CA ASP A 131 -13.81 -11.31 -21.68
C ASP A 131 -12.83 -12.33 -22.29
N ALA A 132 -11.53 -12.12 -22.15
CA ALA A 132 -10.50 -13.02 -22.66
C ALA A 132 -10.21 -14.18 -21.69
N VAL A 133 -10.37 -13.95 -20.39
CA VAL A 133 -10.21 -14.97 -19.34
C VAL A 133 -11.44 -15.88 -19.29
N GLY A 134 -12.62 -15.33 -19.51
CA GLY A 134 -13.89 -16.04 -19.42
C GLY A 134 -14.25 -16.41 -17.98
N SER A 135 -15.10 -17.43 -17.81
CA SER A 135 -15.59 -17.88 -16.51
C SER A 135 -14.59 -18.72 -15.69
N GLU A 136 -13.42 -19.03 -16.27
CA GLU A 136 -12.37 -19.81 -15.57
C GLU A 136 -11.41 -18.88 -14.86
N SER A 137 -11.60 -18.67 -13.57
CA SER A 137 -10.60 -17.97 -12.75
C SER A 137 -9.30 -18.76 -12.69
N ARG A 138 -8.19 -18.05 -12.78
CA ARG A 138 -6.85 -18.61 -12.65
C ARG A 138 -6.15 -17.97 -11.48
N PHE A 139 -5.54 -18.79 -10.65
CA PHE A 139 -4.72 -18.35 -9.53
C PHE A 139 -3.32 -18.93 -9.70
N ILE A 140 -2.31 -18.06 -9.68
CA ILE A 140 -0.91 -18.43 -9.92
C ILE A 140 -0.09 -17.96 -8.74
N LEU A 141 0.62 -18.89 -8.12
CA LEU A 141 1.63 -18.57 -7.12
C LEU A 141 3.00 -18.38 -7.77
N TRP A 142 3.74 -17.43 -7.26
CA TRP A 142 5.06 -17.06 -7.72
C TRP A 142 6.09 -17.20 -6.61
N ARG A 143 7.24 -17.78 -6.91
CA ARG A 143 8.45 -17.67 -6.08
C ARG A 143 9.15 -16.38 -6.46
N LEU A 144 9.39 -15.54 -5.46
CA LEU A 144 9.98 -14.21 -5.64
C LEU A 144 11.42 -14.19 -5.11
N ASN A 145 12.26 -13.41 -5.74
CA ASN A 145 13.56 -13.00 -5.25
C ASN A 145 13.83 -11.55 -5.68
N GLU A 146 15.01 -11.01 -5.38
CA GLU A 146 15.34 -9.63 -5.70
C GLU A 146 15.47 -9.35 -7.21
N GLU A 147 15.62 -10.35 -8.05
CA GLU A 147 15.86 -10.19 -9.48
C GLU A 147 14.63 -10.54 -10.34
N TYR A 148 13.94 -11.66 -10.03
CA TYR A 148 12.82 -12.13 -10.84
C TYR A 148 11.81 -12.97 -10.04
N ALA A 149 10.60 -13.06 -10.57
CA ALA A 149 9.56 -14.01 -10.17
C ALA A 149 9.51 -15.18 -11.15
N GLU A 150 9.25 -16.38 -10.66
CA GLU A 150 8.98 -17.57 -11.48
C GLU A 150 7.87 -18.43 -10.87
N SER A 151 7.19 -19.21 -11.71
CA SER A 151 6.09 -20.08 -11.29
C SER A 151 6.12 -21.41 -12.02
N ASP A 152 5.79 -22.49 -11.30
CA ASP A 152 5.61 -23.82 -11.89
C ASP A 152 4.37 -23.88 -12.80
N ALA A 153 3.40 -22.98 -12.60
CA ALA A 153 2.24 -22.87 -13.45
C ALA A 153 2.56 -22.33 -14.86
N ILE A 154 3.69 -21.60 -15.01
CA ILE A 154 4.13 -21.02 -16.28
C ILE A 154 5.64 -21.33 -16.46
N PRO A 155 6.00 -22.57 -16.76
CA PRO A 155 7.39 -22.99 -16.82
C PRO A 155 8.21 -22.21 -17.86
N GLY A 156 9.41 -21.80 -17.48
CA GLY A 156 10.34 -21.09 -18.37
C GLY A 156 10.10 -19.60 -18.50
N VAL A 157 9.09 -19.05 -17.81
CA VAL A 157 8.86 -17.60 -17.73
C VAL A 157 9.53 -17.05 -16.47
N ARG A 158 10.24 -15.94 -16.64
CA ARG A 158 10.79 -15.12 -15.55
C ARG A 158 10.33 -13.69 -15.73
N ILE A 159 9.73 -13.13 -14.69
CA ILE A 159 9.25 -11.76 -14.66
C ILE A 159 10.26 -10.93 -13.86
N PRO A 160 10.92 -9.92 -14.45
CA PRO A 160 11.86 -9.07 -13.72
C PRO A 160 11.19 -8.34 -12.55
N ASN A 161 11.94 -8.15 -11.47
CA ASN A 161 11.51 -7.30 -10.36
C ASN A 161 11.31 -5.85 -10.83
N GLY A 162 10.15 -5.33 -10.59
CA GLY A 162 9.75 -3.94 -10.85
C GLY A 162 8.80 -3.48 -9.75
N SER A 163 9.15 -3.77 -8.49
CA SER A 163 8.27 -3.60 -7.34
C SER A 163 7.86 -2.15 -7.10
N PHE A 164 6.60 -1.98 -6.70
CA PHE A 164 6.01 -0.69 -6.35
C PHE A 164 4.78 -0.90 -5.44
N PRO A 165 4.33 0.12 -4.68
CA PRO A 165 3.04 0.06 -3.98
C PRO A 165 1.92 0.39 -4.95
N GLY A 166 0.90 -0.47 -5.08
CA GLY A 166 -0.35 -0.17 -5.78
C GLY A 166 -1.12 0.92 -5.06
N VAL A 167 -1.19 0.82 -3.72
CA VAL A 167 -1.82 1.82 -2.86
C VAL A 167 -0.78 2.69 -2.17
N ILE A 168 -0.86 4.00 -2.42
CA ILE A 168 -0.16 5.03 -1.65
C ILE A 168 -1.07 6.25 -1.48
N ALA A 169 -1.33 6.67 -0.25
CA ALA A 169 -2.33 7.69 0.06
C ALA A 169 -2.00 8.49 1.32
N THR A 170 -2.66 9.65 1.45
CA THR A 170 -2.89 10.35 2.71
C THR A 170 -4.32 10.12 3.19
N MET A 171 -4.65 10.48 4.44
CA MET A 171 -6.02 10.40 4.91
C MET A 171 -6.87 11.57 4.37
N PRO A 172 -8.13 11.30 3.96
CA PRO A 172 -9.04 12.35 3.50
C PRO A 172 -9.49 13.25 4.65
N ALA A 173 -9.80 14.53 4.38
CA ALA A 173 -10.52 15.38 5.32
C ALA A 173 -11.98 14.95 5.44
N ALA A 174 -12.65 15.35 6.52
CA ALA A 174 -14.04 14.93 6.78
C ALA A 174 -15.03 15.43 5.70
N ASP A 175 -14.87 16.63 5.20
CA ASP A 175 -15.68 17.19 4.12
C ASP A 175 -15.40 16.52 2.77
N GLN A 176 -14.14 16.21 2.49
CA GLN A 176 -13.73 15.44 1.31
C GLN A 176 -14.30 14.01 1.37
N LEU A 177 -14.21 13.36 2.54
CA LEU A 177 -14.80 12.04 2.78
C LEU A 177 -16.29 12.04 2.48
N ALA A 178 -17.05 13.01 3.03
CA ALA A 178 -18.48 13.13 2.80
C ALA A 178 -18.83 13.34 1.32
N ALA A 179 -18.05 14.17 0.61
CA ALA A 179 -18.24 14.41 -0.82
C ALA A 179 -17.96 13.16 -1.67
N ILE A 180 -16.95 12.37 -1.31
CA ILE A 180 -16.63 11.11 -1.98
C ILE A 180 -17.75 10.09 -1.76
N LEU A 181 -18.19 9.90 -0.51
CA LEU A 181 -19.28 8.99 -0.16
C LEU A 181 -20.57 9.31 -0.94
N ASP A 182 -20.96 10.58 -0.98
CA ASP A 182 -22.15 11.01 -1.72
C ASP A 182 -22.00 10.80 -3.25
N ARG A 183 -20.83 11.11 -3.81
CA ARG A 183 -20.52 10.87 -5.23
C ARG A 183 -20.60 9.39 -5.60
N GLU A 184 -19.97 8.54 -4.79
CA GLU A 184 -19.92 7.10 -5.04
C GLU A 184 -21.29 6.44 -4.84
N GLN A 185 -22.05 6.85 -3.84
CA GLN A 185 -23.40 6.36 -3.62
C GLN A 185 -24.33 6.72 -4.81
N ARG A 186 -24.28 7.97 -5.30
CA ARG A 186 -25.05 8.36 -6.49
C ARG A 186 -24.69 7.55 -7.72
N LEU A 187 -23.39 7.21 -7.90
CA LEU A 187 -22.95 6.38 -9.00
C LEU A 187 -23.45 4.95 -8.87
N ALA A 188 -23.42 4.39 -7.66
CA ALA A 188 -23.97 3.06 -7.37
C ALA A 188 -25.49 3.02 -7.61
N ASP A 189 -26.23 4.03 -7.14
CA ASP A 189 -27.68 4.15 -7.35
C ASP A 189 -28.06 4.26 -8.85
N ALA A 190 -27.14 4.80 -9.66
CA ALA A 190 -27.29 4.86 -11.11
C ALA A 190 -26.88 3.55 -11.83
N GLY A 191 -26.50 2.50 -11.07
CA GLY A 191 -26.09 1.20 -11.62
C GLY A 191 -24.63 1.13 -12.05
N GLY A 192 -23.79 2.06 -11.61
CA GLY A 192 -22.34 2.02 -11.83
C GLY A 192 -21.67 0.96 -10.96
N ALA A 193 -20.56 0.42 -11.44
CA ALA A 193 -19.72 -0.51 -10.67
C ALA A 193 -18.91 0.29 -9.64
N VAL A 194 -19.40 0.34 -8.40
CA VAL A 194 -18.79 1.09 -7.30
C VAL A 194 -18.73 0.22 -6.06
N PHE A 195 -17.61 0.27 -5.37
CA PHE A 195 -17.41 -0.39 -4.09
C PHE A 195 -17.75 0.60 -2.96
N THR A 196 -19.03 0.71 -2.62
CA THR A 196 -19.50 1.50 -1.47
C THR A 196 -18.95 0.96 -0.14
N PRO A 197 -18.99 1.73 0.94
CA PRO A 197 -18.54 1.27 2.26
C PRO A 197 -19.12 -0.09 2.65
N ASP A 198 -18.25 -0.94 3.16
CA ASP A 198 -18.57 -2.27 3.68
C ASP A 198 -17.86 -2.43 5.02
N THR A 199 -18.58 -2.94 6.00
CA THR A 199 -18.11 -3.12 7.37
C THR A 199 -17.51 -4.49 7.64
N GLU A 200 -17.68 -5.42 6.70
CA GLU A 200 -17.13 -6.77 6.83
C GLU A 200 -15.61 -6.71 6.61
N PHE A 201 -14.87 -7.33 7.51
CA PHE A 201 -13.39 -7.32 7.52
C PHE A 201 -12.75 -5.92 7.51
N ALA A 202 -13.49 -4.87 7.87
CA ALA A 202 -12.99 -3.52 7.88
C ALA A 202 -12.07 -3.26 9.08
N GLU A 203 -10.85 -2.77 8.80
CA GLU A 203 -9.88 -2.39 9.83
C GLU A 203 -9.50 -0.90 9.72
N PRO A 204 -9.39 -0.22 10.88
CA PRO A 204 -9.59 -0.74 12.25
C PRO A 204 -11.06 -1.02 12.55
N SER A 205 -11.35 -2.21 13.02
CA SER A 205 -12.73 -2.67 13.26
C SER A 205 -13.48 -1.84 14.30
N SER A 206 -12.77 -1.28 15.26
CA SER A 206 -13.35 -0.38 16.29
C SER A 206 -13.91 0.93 15.70
N LEU A 207 -13.44 1.35 14.53
CA LEU A 207 -13.94 2.53 13.82
C LEU A 207 -14.82 2.14 12.62
N CYS A 208 -14.33 1.29 11.75
CA CYS A 208 -14.89 1.00 10.44
C CYS A 208 -15.68 -0.30 10.38
N GLY A 209 -15.49 -1.22 11.34
CA GLY A 209 -16.20 -2.50 11.41
C GLY A 209 -17.66 -2.36 11.73
N LYS A 210 -18.38 -3.48 11.76
CA LYS A 210 -19.84 -3.55 11.95
C LYS A 210 -20.32 -2.84 13.23
N GLU A 211 -19.57 -2.95 14.32
CA GLU A 211 -19.85 -2.30 15.60
C GLU A 211 -18.99 -1.03 15.81
N GLY A 212 -18.29 -0.60 14.77
CA GLY A 212 -17.39 0.56 14.81
C GLY A 212 -18.15 1.88 14.89
N THR A 213 -17.50 2.88 15.46
CA THR A 213 -18.11 4.21 15.68
C THR A 213 -18.41 4.97 14.38
N ARG A 214 -17.82 4.54 13.26
CA ARG A 214 -18.01 5.07 11.89
C ARG A 214 -18.39 3.99 10.90
N ALA A 215 -19.09 2.94 11.37
CA ALA A 215 -19.59 1.87 10.53
C ALA A 215 -20.37 2.43 9.31
N GLY A 216 -19.96 2.02 8.09
CA GLY A 216 -20.59 2.50 6.86
C GLY A 216 -20.11 3.89 6.35
N GLU A 217 -19.20 4.55 7.06
CA GLU A 217 -18.62 5.84 6.63
C GLU A 217 -17.17 5.71 6.11
N CYS A 218 -16.52 4.57 6.32
CA CYS A 218 -15.13 4.35 5.89
C CYS A 218 -15.07 3.93 4.42
N LEU A 219 -14.24 4.64 3.65
CA LEU A 219 -14.06 4.34 2.22
C LEU A 219 -13.28 3.04 2.02
N ARG A 220 -13.72 2.24 1.05
CA ARG A 220 -12.95 1.12 0.53
C ARG A 220 -11.70 1.62 -0.20
N THR A 221 -10.66 0.81 -0.25
CA THR A 221 -9.36 1.16 -0.86
C THR A 221 -9.34 0.97 -2.38
N ILE A 222 -10.30 0.24 -2.95
CA ILE A 222 -10.30 -0.22 -4.34
C ILE A 222 -10.16 0.92 -5.37
N PRO A 223 -10.96 2.01 -5.37
CA PRO A 223 -10.74 3.10 -6.32
C PRO A 223 -9.73 4.13 -5.79
N PRO A 224 -8.86 4.68 -6.66
CA PRO A 224 -8.07 5.85 -6.33
C PRO A 224 -8.97 7.10 -6.22
N ARG A 225 -8.54 8.08 -5.44
CA ARG A 225 -9.29 9.33 -5.20
C ARG A 225 -8.34 10.52 -5.06
N GLU A 226 -8.89 11.68 -4.71
CA GLU A 226 -8.16 12.95 -4.62
C GLU A 226 -7.00 12.94 -3.61
N HIS A 227 -7.00 12.02 -2.66
CA HIS A 227 -5.95 11.86 -1.65
C HIS A 227 -4.89 10.79 -1.99
N GLY A 228 -4.91 10.26 -3.21
CA GLY A 228 -4.15 9.08 -3.63
C GLY A 228 -5.00 7.82 -3.56
N GLY A 229 -4.43 6.72 -3.12
CA GLY A 229 -5.10 5.42 -3.00
C GLY A 229 -4.55 4.40 -3.96
N ASN A 230 -5.42 3.53 -4.45
CA ASN A 230 -5.09 2.44 -5.36
C ASN A 230 -4.89 2.98 -6.78
N MET A 231 -3.70 3.47 -7.05
CA MET A 231 -3.37 4.09 -8.34
C MET A 231 -2.75 3.11 -9.34
N ASP A 232 -2.19 2.01 -8.88
CA ASP A 232 -1.59 0.93 -9.68
C ASP A 232 -0.62 1.43 -10.75
N ILE A 233 0.17 2.44 -10.37
CA ILE A 233 1.14 3.07 -11.27
C ILE A 233 2.46 2.34 -11.18
N ARG A 234 2.72 1.39 -12.07
CA ARG A 234 3.94 0.56 -12.11
C ARG A 234 5.27 1.33 -12.13
N TYR A 235 5.23 2.63 -12.36
CA TYR A 235 6.41 3.50 -12.36
C TYR A 235 6.74 4.11 -11.00
N LEU A 236 5.94 3.85 -9.95
CA LEU A 236 6.16 4.33 -8.58
C LEU A 236 7.12 3.40 -7.80
N GLY A 237 8.19 2.97 -8.43
CA GLY A 237 9.19 2.08 -7.84
C GLY A 237 10.32 2.82 -7.10
N GLU A 238 11.38 2.06 -6.81
CA GLU A 238 12.58 2.57 -6.13
C GLU A 238 13.17 3.82 -6.80
N GLY A 239 13.54 4.81 -5.99
CA GLY A 239 14.10 6.10 -6.42
C GLY A 239 13.06 7.15 -6.84
N VAL A 240 11.79 6.79 -6.91
CA VAL A 240 10.72 7.72 -7.32
C VAL A 240 10.19 8.51 -6.14
N THR A 241 9.87 9.78 -6.36
CA THR A 241 9.19 10.64 -5.38
C THR A 241 7.76 10.90 -5.82
N VAL A 242 6.81 10.52 -4.97
CA VAL A 242 5.38 10.77 -5.14
C VAL A 242 4.98 12.01 -4.35
N TYR A 243 4.14 12.86 -4.94
CA TYR A 243 3.62 14.06 -4.29
C TYR A 243 2.14 13.87 -3.99
N LEU A 244 1.77 13.86 -2.71
CA LEU A 244 0.41 13.63 -2.24
C LEU A 244 -0.13 14.87 -1.49
N PRO A 245 -1.41 15.23 -1.62
CA PRO A 245 -1.98 16.33 -0.86
C PRO A 245 -2.13 15.96 0.61
N CYS A 246 -1.86 16.89 1.52
CA CYS A 246 -2.22 16.77 2.93
C CYS A 246 -3.60 17.36 3.15
N ASN A 247 -4.56 16.55 3.59
CA ASN A 247 -5.94 16.98 3.80
C ASN A 247 -6.28 17.14 5.28
N ILE A 248 -5.46 16.54 6.17
CA ILE A 248 -5.58 16.64 7.63
C ILE A 248 -4.22 16.96 8.24
N GLU A 249 -4.22 17.34 9.52
CA GLU A 249 -2.99 17.51 10.29
C GLU A 249 -2.14 16.25 10.28
N GLY A 250 -0.85 16.39 9.92
CA GLY A 250 0.08 15.27 9.81
C GLY A 250 -0.13 14.40 8.58
N CYS A 251 -0.97 14.78 7.62
CA CYS A 251 -1.29 14.09 6.37
C CYS A 251 -1.86 12.67 6.53
N GLY A 252 -1.29 11.82 7.40
CA GLY A 252 -1.70 10.43 7.58
C GLY A 252 -1.27 9.53 6.41
N LEU A 253 0.05 9.40 6.18
CA LEU A 253 0.57 8.55 5.10
C LEU A 253 0.26 7.07 5.36
N ALA A 254 -0.31 6.39 4.37
CA ALA A 254 -0.51 4.94 4.36
C ALA A 254 -0.07 4.36 3.01
N ILE A 255 0.55 3.17 3.06
CA ILE A 255 1.07 2.46 1.89
C ILE A 255 0.71 0.98 2.02
N GLY A 256 0.35 0.34 0.92
CA GLY A 256 0.06 -1.09 0.89
C GLY A 256 -0.09 -1.59 -0.53
N ASP A 257 -0.69 -2.80 -0.67
CA ASP A 257 -0.93 -3.37 -1.98
C ASP A 257 0.37 -3.44 -2.79
N PHE A 258 1.35 -4.17 -2.25
CA PHE A 258 2.67 -4.23 -2.85
C PHE A 258 2.67 -5.19 -4.03
N HIS A 259 3.05 -4.67 -5.18
CA HIS A 259 3.21 -5.40 -6.43
C HIS A 259 4.68 -5.70 -6.70
N TYR A 260 4.99 -6.96 -7.00
CA TYR A 260 6.32 -7.34 -7.50
C TYR A 260 6.54 -6.87 -8.93
N ALA A 261 5.52 -7.02 -9.77
CA ALA A 261 5.50 -6.56 -11.15
C ALA A 261 4.06 -6.50 -11.67
N GLN A 262 3.81 -5.57 -12.58
CA GLN A 262 2.50 -5.36 -13.20
C GLN A 262 2.65 -5.00 -14.67
N GLY A 263 1.76 -5.51 -15.51
CA GLY A 263 1.55 -4.98 -16.87
C GLY A 263 0.81 -3.64 -16.85
N ASP A 264 0.92 -2.85 -17.92
CA ASP A 264 0.20 -1.59 -18.01
C ASP A 264 -1.32 -1.80 -17.91
N GLY A 265 -1.96 -1.04 -17.02
CA GLY A 265 -3.40 -1.04 -16.81
C GLY A 265 -3.93 -2.20 -15.98
N GLU A 266 -3.07 -3.05 -15.41
CA GLU A 266 -3.47 -4.15 -14.52
C GLU A 266 -4.67 -4.96 -15.05
N VAL A 267 -4.61 -5.33 -16.32
CA VAL A 267 -5.77 -5.81 -17.10
C VAL A 267 -6.42 -7.09 -16.58
N SER A 268 -5.73 -7.88 -15.76
CA SER A 268 -6.28 -9.06 -15.09
C SER A 268 -6.99 -8.74 -13.76
N GLY A 269 -6.86 -7.51 -13.26
CA GLY A 269 -7.42 -7.07 -11.98
C GLY A 269 -6.55 -7.39 -10.78
N THR A 270 -5.35 -7.96 -10.99
CA THR A 270 -4.25 -8.08 -10.02
C THR A 270 -2.91 -8.02 -10.73
N ALA A 271 -1.89 -7.62 -10.01
CA ALA A 271 -0.48 -7.72 -10.40
C ALA A 271 0.12 -9.08 -9.98
N ILE A 272 1.40 -9.14 -9.67
CA ILE A 272 1.98 -10.15 -8.79
C ILE A 272 1.97 -9.53 -7.40
N GLU A 273 0.95 -9.85 -6.62
CA GLU A 273 0.72 -9.37 -5.27
C GLU A 273 1.70 -10.00 -4.30
N MET A 274 2.21 -9.26 -3.31
CA MET A 274 3.20 -9.76 -2.38
C MET A 274 3.19 -9.04 -1.03
N ASP A 275 3.76 -9.68 -0.01
CA ASP A 275 4.26 -9.01 1.19
C ASP A 275 5.53 -8.22 0.85
N ALA A 276 5.78 -7.11 1.54
CA ALA A 276 7.00 -6.33 1.34
C ALA A 276 7.45 -5.58 2.61
#